data_20680d18198b3deae6eaf820cc886d72
#
_entry.id   20680d18198b3deae6eaf820cc886d72
#
_cell.length_a   1.000
_cell.length_b   1.000
_cell.length_c   1.000
_cell.angle_alpha   90.00
_cell.angle_beta   90.00
_cell.angle_gamma   90.00
#
_symmetry.space_group_name_H-M   'P 1'
#
loop_
_entity.id
_entity.type
_entity.pdbx_description
1 polymer ?
#
loop_
_entity_poly.entity_id
_entity_poly.type
_entity_poly.pdbx_seq_one_letter_code
_entity_poly.pdbx_strand_id
1 'polypeptide(L)'
;MSTLTPAMATMAVALSLFTSLTQAEPRPGQYNNDTAQQSIATYQEAMSYLLGRNGKVKSEEKAAELFQSLAEQNWSSAQQMLGYLYYEGKGVEKNALLAYKWLSLAVRNNPRTAEDIQSRRQQLLSQIPPDSRQQVDQWIAEWQPGS
;
A
#
# COMPACT_ATOMS: atom_id res chain seq x y z
N MET A 1 38.48 -53.66 42.97
CA MET A 1 38.04 -54.62 41.95
C MET A 1 36.62 -54.16 41.59
N SER A 2 36.49 -53.25 40.68
CA SER A 2 36.21 -53.41 39.27
C SER A 2 34.90 -54.08 38.98
N THR A 3 33.93 -53.37 38.56
CA THR A 3 33.31 -53.57 37.25
C THR A 3 32.32 -52.43 36.96
N LEU A 4 32.65 -51.66 35.98
CA LEU A 4 31.80 -50.73 35.28
C LEU A 4 30.76 -51.49 34.46
N THR A 5 29.52 -51.14 34.59
CA THR A 5 28.48 -51.47 33.59
C THR A 5 28.12 -50.23 32.80
N PRO A 6 28.22 -50.27 31.49
CA PRO A 6 27.73 -49.17 30.69
C PRO A 6 26.22 -49.27 30.50
N ALA A 7 25.53 -48.23 30.94
CA ALA A 7 24.11 -48.04 30.64
C ALA A 7 23.93 -47.73 29.15
N MET A 8 23.30 -48.65 28.43
CA MET A 8 22.82 -48.39 27.06
C MET A 8 21.70 -47.41 27.09
N ALA A 9 21.97 -46.20 26.67
CA ALA A 9 20.94 -45.21 26.36
C ALA A 9 20.30 -45.60 25.03
N THR A 10 19.13 -46.16 25.08
CA THR A 10 18.25 -46.30 23.91
C THR A 10 17.76 -44.95 23.51
N MET A 11 18.37 -44.41 22.49
CA MET A 11 17.91 -43.22 21.79
C MET A 11 16.65 -43.61 20.98
N ALA A 12 15.46 -43.27 21.52
CA ALA A 12 14.21 -43.29 20.73
C ALA A 12 14.29 -42.17 19.72
N VAL A 13 14.58 -42.54 18.48
CA VAL A 13 14.42 -41.65 17.32
C VAL A 13 12.91 -41.45 17.09
N ALA A 14 12.37 -40.39 17.66
CA ALA A 14 11.06 -39.95 17.28
C ALA A 14 11.18 -39.39 15.85
N LEU A 15 10.77 -40.20 14.88
CA LEU A 15 10.55 -39.77 13.52
C LEU A 15 9.28 -38.86 13.52
N SER A 16 9.44 -37.58 13.86
CA SER A 16 8.44 -36.61 13.57
C SER A 16 8.39 -36.42 12.07
N LEU A 17 7.35 -37.00 11.46
CA LEU A 17 6.92 -36.65 10.10
C LEU A 17 6.54 -35.19 10.07
N PHE A 18 7.54 -34.33 9.93
CA PHE A 18 7.34 -33.00 9.41
C PHE A 18 6.91 -33.19 7.95
N THR A 19 5.61 -33.25 7.72
CA THR A 19 5.03 -32.91 6.43
C THR A 19 5.41 -31.47 6.18
N SER A 20 6.56 -31.27 5.57
CA SER A 20 6.92 -30.02 4.94
C SER A 20 5.84 -29.75 3.90
N LEU A 21 4.86 -28.90 4.26
CA LEU A 21 4.22 -28.09 3.24
C LEU A 21 5.38 -27.31 2.63
N THR A 22 5.84 -27.80 1.50
CA THR A 22 6.77 -27.05 0.65
C THR A 22 5.95 -25.86 0.14
N GLN A 23 5.92 -24.78 0.92
CA GLN A 23 5.64 -23.48 0.37
C GLN A 23 6.79 -23.25 -0.61
N ALA A 24 6.49 -23.45 -1.89
CA ALA A 24 7.44 -23.17 -2.93
C ALA A 24 7.84 -21.70 -2.77
N GLU A 25 9.09 -21.46 -2.35
CA GLU A 25 9.67 -20.12 -2.29
C GLU A 25 9.49 -19.49 -3.68
N PRO A 26 8.87 -18.31 -3.78
CA PRO A 26 8.67 -17.66 -5.06
C PRO A 26 10.04 -17.40 -5.69
N ARG A 27 10.19 -17.78 -6.96
CA ARG A 27 11.45 -17.60 -7.70
C ARG A 27 11.82 -16.13 -7.77
N PRO A 28 13.10 -15.75 -7.60
CA PRO A 28 13.55 -14.37 -7.80
C PRO A 28 13.15 -13.90 -9.20
N GLY A 29 12.34 -12.85 -9.27
CA GLY A 29 11.76 -12.30 -10.51
C GLY A 29 10.26 -12.60 -10.72
N GLN A 30 9.72 -13.69 -10.16
CA GLN A 30 8.29 -14.00 -10.24
C GLN A 30 7.49 -13.16 -9.23
N TYR A 31 8.09 -12.86 -8.08
CA TYR A 31 7.49 -12.06 -7.01
C TYR A 31 7.10 -10.64 -7.47
N ASN A 32 7.91 -10.02 -8.32
CA ASN A 32 7.66 -8.66 -8.80
C ASN A 32 6.52 -8.59 -9.83
N ASN A 33 6.35 -9.62 -10.66
CA ASN A 33 5.30 -9.64 -11.68
C ASN A 33 3.93 -9.93 -11.06
N ASP A 34 3.83 -10.88 -10.14
CA ASP A 34 2.57 -11.24 -9.50
C ASP A 34 2.05 -10.08 -8.62
N THR A 35 2.93 -9.42 -7.88
CA THR A 35 2.59 -8.25 -7.08
C THR A 35 2.14 -7.07 -7.96
N ALA A 36 2.84 -6.82 -9.06
CA ALA A 36 2.47 -5.76 -10.00
C ALA A 36 1.12 -6.05 -10.66
N GLN A 37 0.87 -7.28 -11.09
CA GLN A 37 -0.41 -7.68 -11.68
C GLN A 37 -1.56 -7.57 -10.66
N GLN A 38 -1.34 -7.98 -9.42
CA GLN A 38 -2.32 -7.85 -8.34
C GLN A 38 -2.66 -6.38 -8.08
N SER A 39 -1.65 -5.50 -8.05
CA SER A 39 -1.86 -4.07 -7.85
C SER A 39 -2.62 -3.43 -9.02
N ILE A 40 -2.35 -3.84 -10.27
CA ILE A 40 -3.13 -3.42 -11.46
C ILE A 40 -4.59 -3.86 -11.32
N ALA A 41 -4.83 -5.12 -10.95
CA ALA A 41 -6.19 -5.63 -10.77
C ALA A 41 -6.94 -4.88 -9.66
N THR A 42 -6.29 -4.62 -8.52
CA THR A 42 -6.85 -3.82 -7.42
C THR A 42 -7.17 -2.39 -7.85
N TYR A 43 -6.30 -1.76 -8.64
CA TYR A 43 -6.56 -0.42 -9.19
C TYR A 43 -7.77 -0.42 -10.13
N GLN A 44 -7.88 -1.41 -11.02
CA GLN A 44 -9.02 -1.56 -11.93
C GLN A 44 -10.32 -1.83 -11.15
N GLU A 45 -10.26 -2.60 -10.08
CA GLU A 45 -11.40 -2.82 -9.20
C GLU A 45 -11.83 -1.54 -8.49
N ALA A 46 -10.89 -0.77 -7.95
CA ALA A 46 -11.16 0.55 -7.36
C ALA A 46 -11.86 1.48 -8.35
N MET A 47 -11.36 1.55 -9.57
CA MET A 47 -11.99 2.32 -10.66
C MET A 47 -13.39 1.81 -11.00
N SER A 48 -13.61 0.50 -10.96
CA SER A 48 -14.91 -0.10 -11.22
C SER A 48 -15.95 0.27 -10.15
N TYR A 49 -15.55 0.30 -8.87
CA TYR A 49 -16.40 0.80 -7.79
C TYR A 49 -16.65 2.31 -7.89
N LEU A 50 -15.62 3.09 -8.21
CA LEU A 50 -15.75 4.55 -8.34
C LEU A 50 -16.75 4.93 -9.43
N LEU A 51 -16.76 4.20 -10.54
CA LEU A 51 -17.55 4.50 -11.73
C LEU A 51 -18.84 3.67 -11.84
N GLY A 52 -19.04 2.64 -11.01
CA GLY A 52 -20.15 1.71 -11.13
C GLY A 52 -20.10 0.90 -12.44
N ARG A 53 -18.94 0.31 -12.77
CA ARG A 53 -18.70 -0.44 -14.01
C ARG A 53 -18.32 -1.89 -13.70
N ASN A 54 -18.23 -2.72 -14.76
CA ASN A 54 -17.80 -4.13 -14.68
C ASN A 54 -18.62 -4.95 -13.68
N GLY A 55 -19.95 -4.73 -13.60
CA GLY A 55 -20.84 -5.43 -12.68
C GLY A 55 -20.75 -5.00 -11.23
N LYS A 56 -19.96 -3.97 -10.91
CA LYS A 56 -19.90 -3.38 -9.57
C LYS A 56 -20.96 -2.31 -9.38
N VAL A 57 -21.64 -2.35 -8.25
CA VAL A 57 -22.46 -1.22 -7.80
C VAL A 57 -21.52 -0.10 -7.37
N LYS A 58 -21.80 1.13 -7.80
CA LYS A 58 -20.99 2.30 -7.44
C LYS A 58 -20.84 2.41 -5.92
N SER A 59 -19.60 2.50 -5.45
CA SER A 59 -19.27 2.78 -4.05
C SER A 59 -17.96 3.56 -4.00
N GLU A 60 -18.07 4.85 -3.69
CA GLU A 60 -16.92 5.73 -3.55
C GLU A 60 -16.08 5.35 -2.33
N GLU A 61 -16.71 4.83 -1.27
CA GLU A 61 -16.05 4.36 -0.05
C GLU A 61 -15.14 3.16 -0.34
N LYS A 62 -15.66 2.13 -1.04
CA LYS A 62 -14.85 0.96 -1.43
C LYS A 62 -13.73 1.33 -2.38
N ALA A 63 -13.97 2.26 -3.29
CA ALA A 63 -12.93 2.77 -4.17
C ALA A 63 -11.82 3.46 -3.37
N ALA A 64 -12.18 4.30 -2.40
CA ALA A 64 -11.23 4.99 -1.54
C ALA A 64 -10.37 4.02 -0.72
N GLU A 65 -10.97 2.98 -0.13
CA GLU A 65 -10.24 1.93 0.61
C GLU A 65 -9.20 1.21 -0.26
N LEU A 66 -9.58 0.82 -1.48
CA LEU A 66 -8.67 0.15 -2.41
C LEU A 66 -7.56 1.08 -2.89
N PHE A 67 -7.87 2.35 -3.21
CA PHE A 67 -6.84 3.32 -3.57
C PHE A 67 -5.91 3.63 -2.40
N GLN A 68 -6.42 3.67 -1.16
CA GLN A 68 -5.57 3.87 0.02
C GLN A 68 -4.57 2.73 0.19
N SER A 69 -5.02 1.48 0.09
CA SER A 69 -4.13 0.31 0.17
C SER A 69 -3.00 0.37 -0.87
N LEU A 70 -3.29 0.77 -2.11
CA LEU A 70 -2.28 0.93 -3.16
C LEU A 70 -1.40 2.16 -2.95
N ALA A 71 -1.96 3.26 -2.46
CA ALA A 71 -1.22 4.49 -2.19
C ALA A 71 -0.15 4.28 -1.10
N GLU A 72 -0.48 3.50 -0.07
CA GLU A 72 0.42 3.09 1.01
C GLU A 72 1.55 2.18 0.51
N GLN A 73 1.32 1.42 -0.57
CA GLN A 73 2.34 0.65 -1.28
C GLN A 73 3.17 1.51 -2.26
N ASN A 74 3.05 2.82 -2.19
CA ASN A 74 3.78 3.79 -3.04
C ASN A 74 3.37 3.81 -4.52
N TRP A 75 2.16 3.36 -4.84
CA TRP A 75 1.64 3.43 -6.19
C TRP A 75 1.17 4.85 -6.53
N SER A 76 1.91 5.55 -7.38
CA SER A 76 1.68 6.98 -7.67
C SER A 76 0.30 7.29 -8.24
N SER A 77 -0.24 6.43 -9.13
CA SER A 77 -1.60 6.62 -9.67
C SER A 77 -2.68 6.48 -8.61
N ALA A 78 -2.50 5.58 -7.63
CA ALA A 78 -3.42 5.44 -6.51
C ALA A 78 -3.29 6.62 -5.54
N GLN A 79 -2.07 7.11 -5.28
CA GLN A 79 -1.83 8.33 -4.50
C GLN A 79 -2.52 9.54 -5.13
N GLN A 80 -2.46 9.68 -6.46
CA GLN A 80 -3.16 10.73 -7.19
C GLN A 80 -4.68 10.61 -7.02
N MET A 81 -5.24 9.41 -7.23
CA MET A 81 -6.68 9.17 -7.09
C MET A 81 -7.16 9.44 -5.66
N LEU A 82 -6.44 8.92 -4.67
CA LEU A 82 -6.77 9.15 -3.26
C LEU A 82 -6.71 10.64 -2.90
N GLY A 83 -5.72 11.37 -3.40
CA GLY A 83 -5.63 12.82 -3.26
C GLY A 83 -6.85 13.55 -3.82
N TYR A 84 -7.36 13.12 -4.98
CA TYR A 84 -8.58 13.68 -5.56
C TYR A 84 -9.84 13.33 -4.76
N LEU A 85 -9.92 12.12 -4.21
CA LEU A 85 -11.05 11.73 -3.36
C LEU A 85 -11.12 12.59 -2.10
N TYR A 86 -9.98 12.85 -1.44
CA TYR A 86 -9.91 13.79 -0.31
C TYR A 86 -10.18 15.24 -0.70
N TYR A 87 -9.75 15.66 -1.90
CA TYR A 87 -10.02 17.01 -2.41
C TYR A 87 -11.52 17.25 -2.64
N GLU A 88 -12.23 16.27 -3.17
CA GLU A 88 -13.66 16.35 -3.51
C GLU A 88 -14.58 15.87 -2.38
N GLY A 89 -14.08 15.10 -1.41
CA GLY A 89 -14.89 14.47 -0.37
C GLY A 89 -15.72 13.30 -0.92
N LYS A 90 -15.13 12.48 -1.80
CA LYS A 90 -15.78 11.30 -2.41
C LYS A 90 -15.34 10.02 -1.73
N GLY A 91 -16.26 9.34 -1.06
CA GLY A 91 -15.98 8.12 -0.31
C GLY A 91 -15.10 8.30 0.92
N VAL A 92 -14.64 9.52 1.16
CA VAL A 92 -13.88 9.98 2.33
C VAL A 92 -14.33 11.37 2.72
N GLU A 93 -14.12 11.75 3.97
CA GLU A 93 -14.36 13.14 4.40
C GLU A 93 -13.39 14.08 3.69
N LYS A 94 -13.92 15.20 3.18
CA LYS A 94 -13.10 16.22 2.50
C LYS A 94 -12.00 16.74 3.41
N ASN A 95 -10.74 16.65 2.97
CA ASN A 95 -9.60 17.05 3.78
C ASN A 95 -8.48 17.61 2.89
N ALA A 96 -8.28 18.92 2.96
CA ALA A 96 -7.28 19.62 2.16
C ALA A 96 -5.84 19.17 2.47
N LEU A 97 -5.55 18.87 3.74
CA LEU A 97 -4.21 18.44 4.17
C LEU A 97 -3.88 17.06 3.61
N LEU A 98 -4.81 16.09 3.74
CA LEU A 98 -4.63 14.75 3.18
C LEU A 98 -4.60 14.75 1.65
N ALA A 99 -5.42 15.58 1.01
CA ALA A 99 -5.37 15.78 -0.44
C ALA A 99 -3.99 16.29 -0.88
N TYR A 100 -3.47 17.32 -0.24
CA TYR A 100 -2.13 17.87 -0.53
C TYR A 100 -1.03 16.83 -0.31
N LYS A 101 -1.09 16.10 0.80
CA LYS A 101 -0.19 15.01 1.15
C LYS A 101 -0.10 13.98 0.02
N TRP A 102 -1.22 13.38 -0.35
CA TRP A 102 -1.24 12.31 -1.36
C TRP A 102 -0.89 12.80 -2.77
N LEU A 103 -1.36 13.98 -3.16
CA LEU A 103 -0.97 14.57 -4.45
C LEU A 103 0.53 14.90 -4.51
N SER A 104 1.12 15.34 -3.42
CA SER A 104 2.56 15.61 -3.36
C SER A 104 3.40 14.34 -3.46
N LEU A 105 2.97 13.25 -2.80
CA LEU A 105 3.59 11.94 -2.96
C LEU A 105 3.48 11.41 -4.39
N ALA A 106 2.31 11.56 -5.02
CA ALA A 106 2.11 11.15 -6.40
C ALA A 106 3.10 11.84 -7.34
N VAL A 107 3.31 13.14 -7.19
CA VAL A 107 4.31 13.91 -7.97
C VAL A 107 5.73 13.44 -7.66
N ARG A 108 6.07 13.23 -6.39
CA ARG A 108 7.40 12.75 -6.00
C ARG A 108 7.73 11.39 -6.65
N ASN A 109 6.75 10.49 -6.68
CA ASN A 109 6.93 9.14 -7.20
C ASN A 109 6.78 9.04 -8.72
N ASN A 110 6.04 9.98 -9.33
CA ASN A 110 5.92 10.11 -10.76
C ASN A 110 5.87 11.58 -11.18
N PRO A 111 7.02 12.21 -11.47
CA PRO A 111 7.08 13.63 -11.84
C PRO A 111 6.26 14.00 -13.09
N ARG A 112 5.93 13.04 -13.96
CA ARG A 112 5.10 13.27 -15.14
C ARG A 112 3.67 13.71 -14.80
N THR A 113 3.21 13.42 -13.59
CA THR A 113 1.87 13.84 -13.10
C THR A 113 1.87 15.27 -12.55
N ALA A 114 3.03 15.91 -12.44
CA ALA A 114 3.16 17.20 -11.77
C ALA A 114 2.31 18.30 -12.44
N GLU A 115 2.28 18.34 -13.77
CA GLU A 115 1.56 19.38 -14.53
C GLU A 115 0.04 19.31 -14.22
N ASP A 116 -0.54 18.12 -14.28
CA ASP A 116 -1.97 17.91 -14.04
C ASP A 116 -2.40 18.24 -12.59
N ILE A 117 -1.49 18.05 -11.63
CA ILE A 117 -1.79 18.18 -10.20
C ILE A 117 -1.40 19.57 -9.65
N GLN A 118 -0.54 20.29 -10.34
CA GLN A 118 0.07 21.53 -9.84
C GLN A 118 -0.97 22.59 -9.43
N SER A 119 -1.97 22.82 -10.26
CA SER A 119 -3.02 23.80 -9.97
C SER A 119 -3.83 23.43 -8.72
N ARG A 120 -4.14 22.15 -8.55
CA ARG A 120 -4.85 21.65 -7.35
C ARG A 120 -4.02 21.76 -6.10
N ARG A 121 -2.73 21.39 -6.16
CA ARG A 121 -1.81 21.59 -5.04
C ARG A 121 -1.72 23.04 -4.62
N GLN A 122 -1.65 23.96 -5.58
CA GLN A 122 -1.64 25.40 -5.31
C GLN A 122 -2.91 25.88 -4.62
N GLN A 123 -4.08 25.41 -5.07
CA GLN A 123 -5.35 25.70 -4.41
C GLN A 123 -5.42 25.15 -2.98
N LEU A 124 -4.92 23.93 -2.78
CA LEU A 124 -4.87 23.29 -1.45
C LEU A 124 -3.96 24.05 -0.49
N LEU A 125 -2.82 24.54 -0.97
CA LEU A 125 -1.91 25.35 -0.14
C LEU A 125 -2.57 26.60 0.41
N SER A 126 -3.51 27.21 -0.31
CA SER A 126 -4.26 28.38 0.19
C SER A 126 -5.25 28.03 1.32
N GLN A 127 -5.66 26.76 1.42
CA GLN A 127 -6.61 26.27 2.41
C GLN A 127 -5.95 25.67 3.66
N ILE A 128 -4.65 25.41 3.60
CA ILE A 128 -3.90 24.76 4.69
C ILE A 128 -3.17 25.82 5.52
N PRO A 129 -3.37 25.87 6.85
CA PRO A 129 -2.63 26.76 7.73
C PRO A 129 -1.10 26.56 7.61
N PRO A 130 -0.29 27.61 7.75
CA PRO A 130 1.17 27.54 7.58
C PRO A 130 1.84 26.48 8.46
N ASP A 131 1.43 26.35 9.74
CA ASP A 131 2.00 25.37 10.67
C ASP A 131 1.71 23.92 10.22
N SER A 132 0.51 23.69 9.69
CA SER A 132 0.12 22.38 9.16
C SER A 132 0.85 22.04 7.86
N ARG A 133 1.22 23.05 7.05
CA ARG A 133 2.05 22.82 5.85
C ARG A 133 3.43 22.29 6.22
N GLN A 134 4.09 22.91 7.18
CA GLN A 134 5.42 22.45 7.61
C GLN A 134 5.37 20.99 8.09
N GLN A 135 4.37 20.62 8.87
CA GLN A 135 4.19 19.26 9.35
C GLN A 135 3.96 18.25 8.21
N VAL A 136 3.10 18.60 7.25
CA VAL A 136 2.84 17.70 6.13
C VAL A 136 4.01 17.60 5.17
N ASP A 137 4.76 18.68 4.96
CA ASP A 137 5.97 18.66 4.11
C ASP A 137 7.07 17.80 4.74
N GLN A 138 7.25 17.88 6.06
CA GLN A 138 8.15 16.99 6.79
C GLN A 138 7.70 15.53 6.66
N TRP A 139 6.40 15.27 6.87
CA TRP A 139 5.85 13.92 6.72
C TRP A 139 6.04 13.37 5.29
N ILE A 140 5.85 14.20 4.25
CA ILE A 140 6.09 13.81 2.86
C ILE A 140 7.56 13.47 2.63
N ALA A 141 8.48 14.24 3.21
CA ALA A 141 9.93 14.01 3.09
C ALA A 141 10.35 12.69 3.74
N GLU A 142 9.76 12.35 4.89
CA GLU A 142 10.06 11.15 5.68
C GLU A 142 9.29 9.90 5.22
N TRP A 143 8.32 10.06 4.33
CA TRP A 143 7.45 8.96 3.90
C TRP A 143 8.24 7.78 3.34
N GLN A 144 7.95 6.59 3.89
CA GLN A 144 8.40 5.30 3.39
C GLN A 144 7.18 4.41 3.11
N PRO A 145 7.19 3.59 2.05
CA PRO A 145 6.11 2.64 1.79
C PRO A 145 5.96 1.65 2.93
N GLY A 146 4.71 1.45 3.40
CA GLY A 146 4.42 0.48 4.46
C GLY A 146 4.81 0.94 5.87
N SER A 147 5.05 2.24 6.09
CA SER A 147 5.30 2.82 7.42
C SER A 147 4.03 3.15 8.20
#